data_cc3ea4a4ac51790a3c6b504b7eb04129
#
_entry.id   cc3ea4a4ac51790a3c6b504b7eb04129
#
_cell.length_a   1.000
_cell.length_b   1.000
_cell.length_c   1.000
_cell.angle_alpha   90.00
_cell.angle_beta   90.00
_cell.angle_gamma   90.00
#
_symmetry.space_group_name_H-M   'P 1'
#
loop_
_entity.id
_entity.type
_entity.pdbx_description
1 polymer ?
#
loop_
_entity_poly.entity_id
_entity_poly.type
_entity_poly.pdbx_seq_one_letter_code
_entity_poly.pdbx_strand_id
1 'polypeptide(L)'
;MNGDETIRGALERSAQTLATEASAGRGTAKTTVRLQPRLTCEVEEGPWRFAVSMPEKYGGANVAPNPGVFGRAAVGSCLAIGYGMWAARLGVPIDALEVEVQADYDTRGELAVSNEIPPGYLAMRYVITVDSSASEADIMRVLDTADRYSSWRDDMTRALPLTREVRLTARSR
;
A
#
# COMPACT_ATOMS: atom_id res chain seq x y z
N MET A 1 2.74 -14.35 26.39
CA MET A 1 2.28 -14.80 25.05
C MET A 1 3.23 -14.21 24.04
N ASN A 2 3.80 -15.04 23.19
CA ASN A 2 4.66 -14.58 22.10
C ASN A 2 3.82 -13.77 21.10
N GLY A 3 4.36 -12.71 20.52
CA GLY A 3 3.63 -11.86 19.55
C GLY A 3 3.01 -12.65 18.40
N ASP A 4 3.69 -13.67 17.91
CA ASP A 4 3.22 -14.55 16.82
C ASP A 4 2.00 -15.39 17.20
N GLU A 5 1.87 -15.85 18.45
CA GLU A 5 0.68 -16.55 18.92
C GLU A 5 -0.55 -15.61 18.96
N THR A 6 -0.32 -14.35 19.32
CA THR A 6 -1.36 -13.31 19.33
C THR A 6 -1.85 -13.01 17.92
N ILE A 7 -0.94 -12.87 16.96
CA ILE A 7 -1.27 -12.63 15.54
C ILE A 7 -2.02 -13.83 14.97
N ARG A 8 -1.50 -15.05 15.16
CA ARG A 8 -2.13 -16.28 14.67
C ARG A 8 -3.56 -16.42 15.18
N GLY A 9 -3.76 -16.30 16.49
CA GLY A 9 -5.08 -16.42 17.08
C GLY A 9 -6.06 -15.36 16.58
N ALA A 10 -5.62 -14.12 16.32
CA ALA A 10 -6.46 -13.08 15.75
C ALA A 10 -6.87 -13.41 14.30
N LEU A 11 -5.93 -13.88 13.48
CA LEU A 11 -6.17 -14.27 12.09
C LEU A 11 -7.12 -15.47 11.98
N GLU A 12 -6.97 -16.46 12.85
CA GLU A 12 -7.85 -17.64 12.89
C GLU A 12 -9.29 -17.26 13.24
N ARG A 13 -9.49 -16.43 14.28
CA ARG A 13 -10.82 -15.93 14.63
C ARG A 13 -11.46 -15.13 13.50
N SER A 14 -10.70 -14.23 12.87
CA SER A 14 -11.19 -13.46 11.73
C SER A 14 -11.58 -14.37 10.56
N ALA A 15 -10.75 -15.34 10.22
CA ALA A 15 -11.03 -16.29 9.14
C ALA A 15 -12.29 -17.13 9.45
N GLN A 16 -12.49 -17.55 10.69
CA GLN A 16 -13.67 -18.30 11.11
C GLN A 16 -14.95 -17.44 10.98
N THR A 17 -14.89 -16.17 11.42
CA THR A 17 -16.02 -15.24 11.25
C THR A 17 -16.37 -15.07 9.78
N LEU A 18 -15.39 -14.84 8.92
CA LEU A 18 -15.60 -14.65 7.48
C LEU A 18 -16.11 -15.91 6.77
N ALA A 19 -15.75 -17.09 7.26
CA ALA A 19 -16.27 -18.37 6.72
C ALA A 19 -17.76 -18.59 7.04
N THR A 20 -18.23 -18.07 8.17
CA THR A 20 -19.63 -18.21 8.58
C THR A 20 -20.48 -17.02 8.17
N GLU A 21 -19.91 -15.84 8.03
CA GLU A 21 -20.59 -14.59 7.71
C GLU A 21 -19.85 -13.83 6.59
N ALA A 22 -20.11 -14.20 5.34
CA ALA A 22 -19.44 -13.62 4.17
C ALA A 22 -19.66 -12.10 4.02
N SER A 23 -20.75 -11.55 4.57
CA SER A 23 -21.04 -10.11 4.60
C SER A 23 -20.07 -9.31 5.46
N ALA A 24 -19.52 -9.91 6.51
CA ALA A 24 -18.53 -9.28 7.39
C ALA A 24 -17.22 -8.91 6.69
N GLY A 25 -16.93 -9.54 5.55
CA GLY A 25 -15.76 -9.23 4.73
C GLY A 25 -15.96 -8.12 3.70
N ARG A 26 -17.17 -7.52 3.63
CA ARG A 26 -17.49 -6.49 2.63
C ARG A 26 -17.54 -5.11 3.27
N GLY A 27 -16.96 -4.11 2.59
CA GLY A 27 -16.97 -2.74 3.06
C GLY A 27 -16.56 -1.76 1.97
N THR A 28 -16.73 -0.47 2.27
CA THR A 28 -16.24 0.63 1.46
C THR A 28 -15.40 1.53 2.37
N ALA A 29 -14.10 1.56 2.13
CA ALA A 29 -13.20 2.52 2.77
C ALA A 29 -13.35 3.90 2.11
N LYS A 30 -13.16 4.96 2.89
CA LYS A 30 -13.28 6.33 2.41
C LYS A 30 -12.15 7.20 2.95
N THR A 31 -11.29 7.62 2.05
CA THR A 31 -10.25 8.64 2.32
C THR A 31 -10.68 9.97 1.73
N THR A 32 -10.54 11.04 2.48
CA THR A 32 -10.80 12.41 2.01
C THR A 32 -9.47 13.14 1.86
N VAL A 33 -9.25 13.75 0.70
CA VAL A 33 -8.03 14.51 0.39
C VAL A 33 -8.43 15.94 0.02
N ARG A 34 -7.85 16.93 0.70
CA ARG A 34 -8.10 18.35 0.49
C ARG A 34 -6.83 19.06 0.04
N LEU A 35 -6.87 19.63 -1.16
CA LEU A 35 -5.76 20.43 -1.69
C LEU A 35 -5.65 21.75 -0.91
N GLN A 36 -4.45 22.03 -0.45
CA GLN A 36 -4.02 23.25 0.22
C GLN A 36 -3.08 24.07 -0.70
N PRO A 37 -2.75 25.31 -0.36
CA PRO A 37 -1.77 26.10 -1.12
C PRO A 37 -0.43 25.38 -1.30
N ARG A 38 0.29 25.73 -2.36
CA ARG A 38 1.60 25.18 -2.70
C ARG A 38 1.61 23.66 -2.85
N LEU A 39 0.59 23.09 -3.52
CA LEU A 39 0.50 21.67 -3.86
C LEU A 39 0.74 20.74 -2.64
N THR A 40 0.17 21.12 -1.51
CA THR A 40 0.10 20.30 -0.31
C THR A 40 -1.32 19.77 -0.15
N CYS A 41 -1.47 18.53 0.27
CA CYS A 41 -2.78 17.94 0.57
C CYS A 41 -2.83 17.55 2.05
N GLU A 42 -3.98 17.77 2.66
CA GLU A 42 -4.38 17.12 3.91
C GLU A 42 -5.15 15.84 3.58
N VAL A 43 -4.75 14.75 4.19
CA VAL A 43 -5.38 13.44 4.03
C VAL A 43 -5.99 13.01 5.35
N GLU A 44 -7.24 12.53 5.30
CA GLU A 44 -8.02 12.14 6.46
C GLU A 44 -8.77 10.84 6.18
N GLU A 45 -8.59 9.85 7.07
CA GLU A 45 -9.35 8.61 7.09
C GLU A 45 -9.51 8.11 8.53
N GLY A 46 -10.75 8.02 9.03
CA GLY A 46 -11.04 7.68 10.42
C GLY A 46 -10.28 8.57 11.41
N PRO A 47 -9.44 7.99 12.30
CA PRO A 47 -8.63 8.76 13.23
C PRO A 47 -7.31 9.28 12.63
N TRP A 48 -6.97 8.86 11.40
CA TRP A 48 -5.68 9.15 10.78
C TRP A 48 -5.70 10.45 10.01
N ARG A 49 -4.68 11.28 10.24
CA ARG A 49 -4.41 12.52 9.50
C ARG A 49 -2.94 12.62 9.17
N PHE A 50 -2.64 12.99 7.94
CA PHE A 50 -1.28 13.24 7.48
C PHE A 50 -1.27 14.19 6.28
N ALA A 51 -0.09 14.70 5.96
CA ALA A 51 0.11 15.58 4.81
C ALA A 51 0.81 14.84 3.67
N VAL A 52 0.55 15.30 2.45
CA VAL A 52 1.25 14.92 1.22
C VAL A 52 1.64 16.19 0.51
N SER A 53 2.88 16.35 0.04
CA SER A 53 3.36 17.61 -0.54
C SER A 53 4.25 17.37 -1.75
N MET A 54 4.11 18.22 -2.77
CA MET A 54 5.03 18.18 -3.91
C MET A 54 6.35 18.90 -3.56
N PRO A 55 7.48 18.47 -4.20
CA PRO A 55 8.77 19.15 -4.08
C PRO A 55 8.74 20.58 -4.62
N GLU A 56 9.66 21.44 -4.11
CA GLU A 56 9.77 22.84 -4.53
C GLU A 56 9.99 23.04 -6.03
N LYS A 57 10.73 22.14 -6.67
CA LYS A 57 10.96 22.19 -8.12
C LYS A 57 9.69 22.13 -8.97
N TYR A 58 8.56 21.71 -8.38
CA TYR A 58 7.23 21.70 -8.99
C TYR A 58 6.30 22.78 -8.39
N GLY A 59 6.84 23.73 -7.62
CA GLY A 59 6.06 24.78 -6.93
C GLY A 59 5.43 24.30 -5.62
N GLY A 60 5.76 23.11 -5.15
CA GLY A 60 5.29 22.55 -3.89
C GLY A 60 5.91 23.18 -2.64
N ALA A 61 5.37 22.87 -1.48
CA ALA A 61 5.92 23.32 -0.20
C ALA A 61 7.02 22.40 0.35
N ASN A 62 7.11 21.15 -0.14
CA ASN A 62 8.08 20.14 0.29
C ASN A 62 8.06 19.88 1.82
N VAL A 63 6.89 19.93 2.43
CA VAL A 63 6.71 19.77 3.91
C VAL A 63 6.32 18.35 4.31
N ALA A 64 6.11 17.46 3.35
CA ALA A 64 5.74 16.06 3.54
C ALA A 64 6.18 15.21 2.34
N PRO A 65 6.19 13.87 2.45
CA PRO A 65 6.43 12.99 1.31
C PRO A 65 5.45 13.24 0.16
N ASN A 66 5.91 13.07 -1.08
CA ASN A 66 5.05 13.21 -2.26
C ASN A 66 4.19 11.94 -2.50
N PRO A 67 3.17 12.01 -3.39
CA PRO A 67 2.29 10.87 -3.66
C PRO A 67 3.01 9.59 -4.07
N GLY A 68 4.12 9.69 -4.80
CA GLY A 68 4.92 8.53 -5.21
C GLY A 68 5.56 7.78 -4.04
N VAL A 69 5.95 8.49 -2.97
CA VAL A 69 6.44 7.85 -1.73
C VAL A 69 5.33 7.05 -1.08
N PHE A 70 4.12 7.63 -0.95
CA PHE A 70 2.96 6.94 -0.37
C PHE A 70 2.56 5.72 -1.20
N GLY A 71 2.55 5.81 -2.53
CA GLY A 71 2.25 4.68 -3.40
C GLY A 71 3.22 3.50 -3.20
N ARG A 72 4.53 3.77 -3.17
CA ARG A 72 5.54 2.73 -2.89
C ARG A 72 5.44 2.20 -1.45
N ALA A 73 5.21 3.10 -0.48
CA ALA A 73 5.04 2.70 0.92
C ALA A 73 3.81 1.80 1.13
N ALA A 74 2.72 2.06 0.42
CA ALA A 74 1.52 1.23 0.48
C ALA A 74 1.82 -0.20 0.00
N VAL A 75 2.51 -0.36 -1.12
CA VAL A 75 2.94 -1.67 -1.64
C VAL A 75 3.89 -2.35 -0.66
N GLY A 76 4.96 -1.67 -0.24
CA GLY A 76 5.98 -2.25 0.64
C GLY A 76 5.44 -2.64 2.02
N SER A 77 4.62 -1.79 2.64
CA SER A 77 4.03 -2.09 3.94
C SER A 77 3.00 -3.22 3.88
N CYS A 78 2.20 -3.29 2.81
CA CYS A 78 1.26 -4.40 2.61
C CYS A 78 2.00 -5.74 2.49
N LEU A 79 3.09 -5.79 1.72
CA LEU A 79 3.94 -6.97 1.59
C LEU A 79 4.57 -7.34 2.93
N ALA A 80 5.25 -6.40 3.60
CA ALA A 80 5.93 -6.67 4.88
C ALA A 80 4.96 -7.17 5.97
N ILE A 81 3.81 -6.53 6.11
CA ILE A 81 2.75 -6.97 7.04
C ILE A 81 2.23 -8.34 6.64
N GLY A 82 1.99 -8.58 5.34
CA GLY A 82 1.55 -9.86 4.82
C GLY A 82 2.53 -10.99 5.15
N TYR A 83 3.82 -10.77 4.96
CA TYR A 83 4.86 -11.75 5.32
C TYR A 83 4.85 -12.07 6.81
N GLY A 84 4.76 -11.05 7.69
CA GLY A 84 4.64 -11.26 9.12
C GLY A 84 3.39 -12.04 9.53
N MET A 85 2.23 -11.73 8.92
CA MET A 85 0.98 -12.44 9.15
C MET A 85 1.06 -13.92 8.76
N TRP A 86 1.61 -14.22 7.58
CA TRP A 86 1.75 -15.58 7.10
C TRP A 86 2.85 -16.36 7.82
N ALA A 87 3.94 -15.72 8.22
CA ALA A 87 4.96 -16.30 9.07
C ALA A 87 4.36 -16.77 10.39
N ALA A 88 3.62 -15.91 11.09
CA ALA A 88 2.93 -16.26 12.33
C ALA A 88 1.91 -17.40 12.13
N ARG A 89 1.14 -17.38 11.03
CA ARG A 89 0.14 -18.39 10.71
C ARG A 89 0.75 -19.76 10.40
N LEU A 90 1.89 -19.79 9.69
CA LEU A 90 2.60 -20.99 9.31
C LEU A 90 3.59 -21.48 10.39
N GLY A 91 3.78 -20.70 11.46
CA GLY A 91 4.71 -21.02 12.55
C GLY A 91 6.17 -20.94 12.13
N VAL A 92 6.51 -20.10 11.16
CA VAL A 92 7.88 -19.87 10.68
C VAL A 92 8.43 -18.62 11.37
N PRO A 93 9.54 -18.71 12.14
CA PRO A 93 10.14 -17.57 12.80
C PRO A 93 10.74 -16.62 11.76
N ILE A 94 10.52 -15.30 11.96
CA ILE A 94 11.20 -14.23 11.22
C ILE A 94 11.71 -13.23 12.26
N ASP A 95 13.04 -13.07 12.34
CA ASP A 95 13.68 -12.18 13.30
C ASP A 95 13.73 -10.74 12.79
N ALA A 96 14.00 -10.55 11.50
CA ALA A 96 13.91 -9.25 10.82
C ALA A 96 13.47 -9.44 9.36
N LEU A 97 12.75 -8.43 8.84
CA LEU A 97 12.30 -8.40 7.45
C LEU A 97 12.29 -6.96 6.94
N GLU A 98 12.91 -6.76 5.78
CA GLU A 98 12.88 -5.49 5.05
C GLU A 98 12.31 -5.72 3.64
N VAL A 99 11.50 -4.79 3.17
CA VAL A 99 10.99 -4.75 1.81
C VAL A 99 11.37 -3.43 1.18
N GLU A 100 12.32 -3.46 0.24
CA GLU A 100 12.66 -2.32 -0.59
C GLU A 100 11.80 -2.32 -1.85
N VAL A 101 11.06 -1.24 -2.10
CA VAL A 101 10.24 -1.07 -3.30
C VAL A 101 10.89 -0.06 -4.23
N GLN A 102 11.20 -0.49 -5.44
CA GLN A 102 11.79 0.32 -6.51
C GLN A 102 10.75 0.53 -7.61
N ALA A 103 10.69 1.76 -8.15
CA ALA A 103 9.80 2.10 -9.26
C ALA A 103 10.54 2.98 -10.27
N ASP A 104 10.50 2.58 -11.53
CA ASP A 104 11.04 3.36 -12.64
C ASP A 104 9.94 4.27 -13.20
N TYR A 105 10.27 5.52 -13.48
CA TYR A 105 9.34 6.52 -14.00
C TYR A 105 10.03 7.48 -14.96
N ASP A 106 9.22 8.14 -15.80
CA ASP A 106 9.69 9.23 -16.65
C ASP A 106 8.74 10.43 -16.52
N THR A 107 9.22 11.48 -15.89
CA THR A 107 8.44 12.69 -15.59
C THR A 107 7.89 13.41 -16.84
N ARG A 108 8.45 13.13 -18.03
CA ARG A 108 7.93 13.70 -19.29
C ARG A 108 6.50 13.28 -19.58
N GLY A 109 6.11 12.08 -19.16
CA GLY A 109 4.71 11.61 -19.26
C GLY A 109 3.78 12.36 -18.31
N GLU A 110 4.16 12.46 -17.03
CA GLU A 110 3.39 13.16 -16.00
C GLU A 110 3.18 14.66 -16.33
N LEU A 111 4.22 15.32 -16.87
CA LEU A 111 4.18 16.74 -17.24
C LEU A 111 3.67 16.99 -18.66
N ALA A 112 3.14 15.99 -19.34
CA ALA A 112 2.63 16.07 -20.70
C ALA A 112 3.67 16.64 -21.72
N VAL A 113 4.96 16.39 -21.50
CA VAL A 113 6.05 16.73 -22.44
C VAL A 113 6.10 15.72 -23.59
N SER A 114 5.66 14.50 -23.36
CA SER A 114 5.53 13.45 -24.37
C SER A 114 4.24 12.65 -24.16
N ASN A 115 3.47 12.47 -25.22
CA ASN A 115 2.27 11.64 -25.23
C ASN A 115 2.57 10.13 -25.44
N GLU A 116 3.80 9.79 -25.77
CA GLU A 116 4.23 8.40 -25.97
C GLU A 116 4.66 7.73 -24.66
N ILE A 117 4.89 8.53 -23.61
CA ILE A 117 5.34 8.09 -22.30
C ILE A 117 4.13 8.06 -21.36
N PRO A 118 3.84 6.93 -20.70
CA PRO A 118 2.77 6.88 -19.72
C PRO A 118 3.08 7.80 -18.51
N PRO A 119 2.06 8.43 -17.89
CA PRO A 119 2.26 9.33 -16.76
C PRO A 119 2.59 8.61 -15.44
N GLY A 120 2.38 7.31 -15.37
CA GLY A 120 2.64 6.47 -14.19
C GLY A 120 4.02 5.81 -14.21
N TYR A 121 4.20 4.84 -13.33
CA TYR A 121 5.42 4.03 -13.30
C TYR A 121 5.56 3.18 -14.57
N LEU A 122 6.79 3.07 -15.06
CA LEU A 122 7.17 2.23 -16.20
C LEU A 122 7.36 0.78 -15.76
N ALA A 123 7.91 0.59 -14.56
CA ALA A 123 8.09 -0.70 -13.91
C ALA A 123 8.13 -0.53 -12.41
N MET A 124 7.78 -1.59 -11.69
CA MET A 124 7.91 -1.68 -10.25
C MET A 124 8.49 -3.05 -9.89
N ARG A 125 9.39 -3.08 -8.90
CA ARG A 125 9.97 -4.29 -8.34
C ARG A 125 10.20 -4.12 -6.85
N TYR A 126 10.30 -5.22 -6.14
CA TYR A 126 10.64 -5.20 -4.71
C TYR A 126 11.70 -6.25 -4.39
N VAL A 127 12.54 -5.92 -3.42
CA VAL A 127 13.58 -6.79 -2.86
C VAL A 127 13.23 -7.06 -1.41
N ILE A 128 13.30 -8.31 -1.02
CA ILE A 128 13.00 -8.77 0.35
C ILE A 128 14.30 -9.25 0.97
N THR A 129 14.64 -8.69 2.14
CA THR A 129 15.72 -9.18 2.99
C THR A 129 15.11 -9.77 4.24
N VAL A 130 15.44 -11.03 4.54
CA VAL A 130 14.90 -11.78 5.69
C VAL A 130 16.04 -12.28 6.54
N ASP A 131 15.95 -12.03 7.84
CA ASP A 131 16.74 -12.70 8.88
C ASP A 131 15.84 -13.69 9.62
N SER A 132 16.24 -14.97 9.63
CA SER A 132 15.42 -16.05 10.19
C SER A 132 16.28 -17.29 10.45
N SER A 133 15.96 -18.00 11.52
CA SER A 133 16.52 -19.33 11.83
C SER A 133 15.82 -20.48 11.07
N ALA A 134 14.76 -20.20 10.30
CA ALA A 134 14.02 -21.19 9.54
C ALA A 134 14.78 -21.65 8.28
N SER A 135 14.36 -22.75 7.67
CA SER A 135 14.89 -23.20 6.40
C SER A 135 14.51 -22.24 5.26
N GLU A 136 15.34 -22.14 4.22
CA GLU A 136 15.03 -21.38 3.02
C GLU A 136 13.66 -21.80 2.42
N ALA A 137 13.37 -23.09 2.38
CA ALA A 137 12.11 -23.63 1.87
C ALA A 137 10.90 -23.13 2.67
N ASP A 138 11.00 -23.01 3.99
CA ASP A 138 9.93 -22.49 4.83
C ASP A 138 9.77 -20.98 4.64
N ILE A 139 10.86 -20.24 4.53
CA ILE A 139 10.84 -18.80 4.23
C ILE A 139 10.16 -18.58 2.87
N MET A 140 10.59 -19.27 1.82
CA MET A 140 9.98 -19.13 0.49
C MET A 140 8.49 -19.48 0.50
N ARG A 141 8.08 -20.52 1.24
CA ARG A 141 6.66 -20.86 1.41
C ARG A 141 5.86 -19.71 2.04
N VAL A 142 6.42 -19.01 3.02
CA VAL A 142 5.80 -17.81 3.63
C VAL A 142 5.66 -16.71 2.60
N LEU A 143 6.75 -16.37 1.90
CA LEU A 143 6.77 -15.27 0.93
C LEU A 143 5.80 -15.53 -0.23
N ASP A 144 5.86 -16.70 -0.85
CA ASP A 144 4.98 -17.07 -1.97
C ASP A 144 3.50 -17.07 -1.56
N THR A 145 3.21 -17.53 -0.34
CA THR A 145 1.83 -17.53 0.17
C THR A 145 1.34 -16.11 0.41
N ALA A 146 2.14 -15.26 1.03
CA ALA A 146 1.78 -13.88 1.30
C ALA A 146 1.63 -13.07 -0.01
N ASP A 147 2.51 -13.25 -0.97
CA ASP A 147 2.43 -12.62 -2.29
C ASP A 147 1.12 -12.95 -3.01
N ARG A 148 0.69 -14.19 -2.92
CA ARG A 148 -0.58 -14.66 -3.52
C ARG A 148 -1.80 -13.95 -2.94
N TYR A 149 -1.75 -13.54 -1.68
CA TYR A 149 -2.86 -12.91 -0.95
C TYR A 149 -2.62 -11.43 -0.61
N SER A 150 -1.60 -10.80 -1.21
CA SER A 150 -1.33 -9.38 -1.04
C SER A 150 -2.30 -8.55 -1.86
N SER A 151 -3.12 -7.73 -1.18
CA SER A 151 -4.11 -6.87 -1.84
C SER A 151 -3.45 -5.81 -2.74
N TRP A 152 -2.43 -5.10 -2.26
CA TRP A 152 -1.73 -4.11 -3.08
C TRP A 152 -0.97 -4.70 -4.26
N ARG A 153 -0.42 -5.91 -4.12
CA ARG A 153 0.18 -6.62 -5.25
C ARG A 153 -0.87 -7.00 -6.28
N ASP A 154 -2.03 -7.50 -5.85
CA ASP A 154 -3.17 -7.79 -6.73
C ASP A 154 -3.62 -6.52 -7.45
N ASP A 155 -3.81 -5.39 -6.73
CA ASP A 155 -4.22 -4.11 -7.30
C ASP A 155 -3.22 -3.56 -8.34
N MET A 156 -1.92 -3.80 -8.18
CA MET A 156 -0.89 -3.39 -9.13
C MET A 156 -0.76 -4.31 -10.36
N THR A 157 -1.29 -5.51 -10.30
CA THR A 157 -1.15 -6.51 -11.39
C THR A 157 -2.41 -6.71 -12.22
N ARG A 158 -3.54 -6.16 -11.79
CA ARG A 158 -4.80 -6.20 -12.53
C ARG A 158 -5.38 -4.80 -12.74
N ALA A 159 -6.16 -4.62 -13.80
CA ALA A 159 -6.89 -3.37 -14.01
C ALA A 159 -8.07 -3.25 -13.05
N LEU A 160 -8.07 -2.19 -12.23
CA LEU A 160 -9.20 -1.83 -11.38
C LEU A 160 -10.12 -0.84 -12.10
N PRO A 161 -11.45 -1.00 -12.03
CA PRO A 161 -12.37 0.02 -12.49
C PRO A 161 -12.20 1.30 -11.68
N LEU A 162 -11.79 2.39 -12.33
CA LEU A 162 -11.66 3.70 -11.71
C LEU A 162 -12.63 4.67 -12.36
N THR A 163 -13.62 5.15 -11.59
CA THR A 163 -14.65 6.08 -12.06
C THR A 163 -14.52 7.43 -11.37
N ARG A 164 -15.00 8.50 -12.05
CA ARG A 164 -14.99 9.86 -11.52
C ARG A 164 -16.40 10.44 -11.49
N GLU A 165 -16.83 10.96 -10.34
CA GLU A 165 -17.99 11.84 -10.18
C GLU A 165 -17.51 13.27 -9.89
N VAL A 166 -18.12 14.28 -10.51
CA VAL A 166 -17.77 15.68 -10.28
C VAL A 166 -18.96 16.41 -9.69
N ARG A 167 -18.75 17.09 -8.56
CA ARG A 167 -19.73 17.96 -7.92
C ARG A 167 -19.22 19.40 -7.94
N LEU A 168 -19.91 20.27 -8.65
CA LEU A 168 -19.59 21.68 -8.72
C LEU A 168 -20.45 22.42 -7.70
N THR A 169 -19.80 23.13 -6.77
CA THR A 169 -20.48 24.04 -5.83
C THR A 169 -20.33 25.46 -6.33
N ALA A 170 -21.45 26.12 -6.68
CA ALA A 170 -21.43 27.53 -7.00
C ALA A 170 -20.99 28.33 -5.76
N ARG A 171 -19.98 29.19 -5.92
CA ARG A 171 -19.76 30.26 -4.92
C ARG A 171 -20.86 31.28 -5.08
N SER A 172 -21.70 31.51 -4.05
CA SER A 172 -22.48 32.73 -3.95
C SER A 172 -21.49 33.91 -4.03
N ARG A 173 -21.66 34.75 -5.04
CA ARG A 173 -20.94 36.02 -5.19
C ARG A 173 -21.38 37.00 -4.11
#